data_d59e6972fbc1d57cfa70d136654ad45f
#
_entry.id   d59e6972fbc1d57cfa70d136654ad45f
#
_cell.length_a   1.000
_cell.length_b   1.000
_cell.length_c   1.000
_cell.angle_alpha   90.00
_cell.angle_beta   90.00
_cell.angle_gamma   90.00
#
_symmetry.space_group_name_H-M   'P 1'
#
loop_
_entity.id
_entity.type
_entity.pdbx_description
1 polymer ?
#
loop_
_entity_poly.entity_id
_entity_poly.type
_entity_poly.pdbx_seq_one_letter_code
_entity_poly.pdbx_strand_id
1 'polypeptide(L)'
;MSGNSIGKLFTVTSFGESHGLAIGCIVDGCPPGLEISAADLQPDLDRRKPGQSRYTTQRREDDEVKILSGIFEGKTTGASIGMIIENKDQKSKDYSKIKDLFRPSHADYTYHQKYGERDYRGGGRSSARETAMRVAAGGIAKKYLQERLGVEIYGYVSQLGPIVAERFVQDEIEQNPFFFPDPDKIAELETYMQALTKEGNSIGAQVTVVAKQVPVGLGEPVFNRLDADIAHALMGINAVKGVEIGAGFDSVSQKGTEHRDEMTPEGFLSNNSGGILGGISSGQSIVAKLALKPTSSLRIPGQSINTAGESVEVVTTGRHDPCVGIRAVPIAEAMLAITLMDHYLRNRGQNGDVDSGLVSVGPELE
;
A
#
# COMPACT_ATOMS: atom_id res chain seq x y z
N MET A 1 -2.03 1.71 22.62
CA MET A 1 -0.90 2.03 21.72
C MET A 1 -1.33 3.14 20.77
N SER A 2 -0.44 4.04 20.41
CA SER A 2 -0.73 5.04 19.37
C SER A 2 -0.80 4.37 18.00
N GLY A 3 -1.64 4.85 17.10
CA GLY A 3 -1.82 4.29 15.76
C GLY A 3 -0.70 4.63 14.76
N ASN A 4 0.54 4.86 15.23
CA ASN A 4 1.68 5.22 14.39
C ASN A 4 2.68 4.09 14.15
N SER A 5 2.43 2.91 14.72
CA SER A 5 3.30 1.73 14.64
C SER A 5 2.54 0.52 14.14
N ILE A 6 3.21 -0.32 13.33
CA ILE A 6 2.73 -1.61 12.85
C ILE A 6 3.84 -2.66 13.00
N GLY A 7 3.47 -3.94 13.09
CA GLY A 7 4.39 -5.07 13.27
C GLY A 7 4.62 -5.42 14.74
N LYS A 8 5.24 -6.56 14.99
CA LYS A 8 5.58 -7.10 16.31
C LYS A 8 7.08 -7.31 16.49
N LEU A 9 7.73 -7.97 15.54
CA LEU A 9 9.17 -8.19 15.47
C LEU A 9 9.83 -7.31 14.41
N PHE A 10 9.20 -7.18 13.24
CA PHE A 10 9.58 -6.16 12.27
C PHE A 10 8.63 -4.98 12.41
N THR A 11 9.02 -4.00 13.20
CA THR A 11 8.15 -2.88 13.53
C THR A 11 8.49 -1.64 12.73
N VAL A 12 7.46 -0.93 12.30
CA VAL A 12 7.60 0.36 11.61
C VAL A 12 6.81 1.41 12.38
N THR A 13 7.49 2.44 12.84
CA THR A 13 6.87 3.62 13.47
C THR A 13 7.10 4.84 12.61
N SER A 14 6.03 5.45 12.09
CA SER A 14 6.11 6.64 11.24
C SER A 14 5.75 7.92 12.00
N PHE A 15 6.36 9.04 11.62
CA PHE A 15 6.16 10.37 12.20
C PHE A 15 6.24 11.48 11.15
N GLY A 16 5.91 12.71 11.57
CA GLY A 16 5.92 13.88 10.71
C GLY A 16 4.63 14.12 9.95
N GLU A 17 4.42 15.33 9.49
CA GLU A 17 3.22 15.82 8.80
C GLU A 17 3.55 16.28 7.38
N SER A 18 2.55 16.27 6.49
CA SER A 18 2.71 16.59 5.06
C SER A 18 3.24 18.00 4.79
N HIS A 19 3.05 18.94 5.73
CA HIS A 19 3.52 20.33 5.67
C HIS A 19 4.41 20.71 6.85
N GLY A 20 4.91 19.69 7.58
CA GLY A 20 6.00 19.83 8.55
C GLY A 20 7.37 19.89 7.85
N LEU A 21 8.44 19.94 8.62
CA LEU A 21 9.82 19.99 8.10
C LEU A 21 10.17 18.72 7.28
N ALA A 22 9.78 17.57 7.79
CA ALA A 22 10.05 16.27 7.19
C ALA A 22 8.97 15.27 7.62
N ILE A 23 8.94 14.14 6.91
CA ILE A 23 8.32 12.90 7.36
C ILE A 23 9.42 11.88 7.62
N GLY A 24 9.21 10.95 8.54
CA GLY A 24 10.21 9.94 8.87
C GLY A 24 9.58 8.64 9.36
N CYS A 25 10.41 7.62 9.45
CA CYS A 25 10.08 6.38 10.14
C CYS A 25 11.28 5.77 10.83
N ILE A 26 10.98 4.92 11.79
CA ILE A 26 11.93 4.03 12.43
C ILE A 26 11.50 2.61 12.10
N VAL A 27 12.41 1.83 11.55
CA VAL A 27 12.25 0.39 11.35
C VAL A 27 13.10 -0.31 12.39
N ASP A 28 12.47 -1.18 13.19
CA ASP A 28 13.17 -1.98 14.19
C ASP A 28 12.94 -3.47 13.91
N GLY A 29 13.88 -4.32 14.34
CA GLY A 29 13.84 -5.76 14.11
C GLY A 29 14.35 -6.24 12.75
N CYS A 30 14.93 -5.36 11.92
CA CYS A 30 15.60 -5.79 10.70
C CYS A 30 16.86 -6.62 11.06
N PRO A 31 16.99 -7.89 10.59
CA PRO A 31 18.17 -8.68 10.88
C PRO A 31 19.45 -8.02 10.33
N PRO A 32 20.61 -8.25 10.98
CA PRO A 32 21.89 -7.73 10.51
C PRO A 32 22.36 -8.41 9.22
N GLY A 33 23.24 -7.70 8.48
CA GLY A 33 23.94 -8.25 7.31
C GLY A 33 23.17 -8.18 5.99
N LEU A 34 22.05 -7.44 5.91
CA LEU A 34 21.42 -7.07 4.65
C LEU A 34 22.21 -5.92 4.03
N GLU A 35 22.70 -6.09 2.80
CA GLU A 35 23.31 -5.00 2.02
C GLU A 35 22.21 -4.04 1.56
N ILE A 36 22.30 -2.76 2.00
CA ILE A 36 21.26 -1.78 1.71
C ILE A 36 21.78 -0.35 1.74
N SER A 37 21.25 0.46 0.84
CA SER A 37 21.51 1.89 0.73
C SER A 37 20.21 2.64 0.39
N ALA A 38 20.25 3.96 0.39
CA ALA A 38 19.12 4.77 -0.08
C ALA A 38 18.77 4.49 -1.55
N ALA A 39 19.76 4.12 -2.37
CA ALA A 39 19.55 3.80 -3.79
C ALA A 39 18.71 2.54 -4.01
N ASP A 40 18.73 1.60 -3.08
CA ASP A 40 17.89 0.40 -3.14
C ASP A 40 16.40 0.71 -2.85
N LEU A 41 16.13 1.77 -2.09
CA LEU A 41 14.77 2.17 -1.71
C LEU A 41 14.14 3.17 -2.68
N GLN A 42 14.98 3.92 -3.40
CA GLN A 42 14.54 5.02 -4.25
C GLN A 42 13.64 4.58 -5.41
N PRO A 43 13.84 3.44 -6.10
CA PRO A 43 12.96 3.01 -7.19
C PRO A 43 11.49 2.89 -6.77
N ASP A 44 11.18 2.26 -5.64
CA ASP A 44 9.80 2.15 -5.16
C ASP A 44 9.23 3.50 -4.70
N LEU A 45 10.07 4.37 -4.12
CA LEU A 45 9.70 5.76 -3.81
C LEU A 45 9.40 6.56 -5.08
N ASP A 46 10.18 6.36 -6.14
CA ASP A 46 9.97 7.01 -7.43
C ASP A 46 8.64 6.57 -8.07
N ARG A 47 8.26 5.30 -7.96
CA ARG A 47 6.94 4.79 -8.39
C ARG A 47 5.78 5.39 -7.59
N ARG A 48 6.01 5.73 -6.30
CA ARG A 48 4.99 6.32 -5.41
C ARG A 48 4.89 7.84 -5.54
N LYS A 49 5.98 8.57 -5.79
CA LYS A 49 6.02 10.04 -5.74
C LYS A 49 4.99 10.70 -6.67
N PRO A 50 4.57 11.95 -6.38
CA PRO A 50 3.71 12.71 -7.30
C PRO A 50 4.47 13.13 -8.55
N GLY A 51 3.73 13.48 -9.61
CA GLY A 51 4.29 14.08 -10.83
C GLY A 51 4.95 13.10 -11.80
N GLN A 52 4.68 11.80 -11.69
CA GLN A 52 5.23 10.77 -12.59
C GLN A 52 4.63 10.81 -14.00
N SER A 53 3.39 11.23 -14.12
CA SER A 53 2.69 11.30 -15.40
C SER A 53 1.70 12.48 -15.42
N ARG A 54 1.15 12.76 -16.60
CA ARG A 54 0.06 13.75 -16.77
C ARG A 54 -1.24 13.31 -16.08
N TYR A 55 -1.36 12.05 -15.66
CA TYR A 55 -2.54 11.47 -15.00
C TYR A 55 -2.45 11.46 -13.48
N THR A 56 -1.32 11.91 -12.93
CA THR A 56 -1.12 12.09 -11.50
C THR A 56 -1.00 13.57 -11.15
N THR A 57 -1.07 13.91 -9.87
CA THR A 57 -0.90 15.28 -9.41
C THR A 57 0.42 15.89 -9.89
N GLN A 58 0.38 17.15 -10.32
CA GLN A 58 1.54 17.91 -10.80
C GLN A 58 2.40 18.50 -9.67
N ARG A 59 2.22 18.04 -8.45
CA ARG A 59 3.10 18.33 -7.32
C ARG A 59 4.47 17.70 -7.59
N ARG A 60 5.54 18.36 -7.17
CA ARG A 60 6.91 17.86 -7.34
C ARG A 60 7.55 17.63 -5.99
N GLU A 61 7.81 16.39 -5.68
CA GLU A 61 8.57 15.93 -4.51
C GLU A 61 9.51 14.83 -4.98
N ASP A 62 10.78 14.96 -4.72
CA ASP A 62 11.78 13.98 -5.15
C ASP A 62 11.71 12.70 -4.30
N ASP A 63 11.10 12.79 -3.10
CA ASP A 63 11.00 11.71 -2.11
C ASP A 63 12.35 11.06 -1.81
N GLU A 64 13.40 11.88 -1.81
CA GLU A 64 14.77 11.45 -1.55
C GLU A 64 14.91 11.02 -0.09
N VAL A 65 15.09 9.71 0.11
CA VAL A 65 15.20 9.14 1.45
C VAL A 65 16.63 9.25 1.96
N LYS A 66 16.76 9.67 3.22
CA LYS A 66 18.03 9.66 3.97
C LYS A 66 17.96 8.61 5.07
N ILE A 67 18.93 7.70 5.09
CA ILE A 67 19.10 6.73 6.17
C ILE A 67 20.04 7.35 7.21
N LEU A 68 19.60 7.40 8.46
CA LEU A 68 20.29 8.11 9.53
C LEU A 68 20.99 7.17 10.52
N SER A 69 20.57 5.90 10.60
CA SER A 69 21.08 4.91 11.56
C SER A 69 20.82 3.49 11.09
N GLY A 70 21.38 2.51 11.79
CA GLY A 70 21.13 1.09 11.57
C GLY A 70 21.92 0.46 10.41
N ILE A 71 22.79 1.25 9.75
CA ILE A 71 23.63 0.80 8.63
C ILE A 71 25.09 1.11 8.98
N PHE A 72 25.98 0.13 8.76
CA PHE A 72 27.42 0.28 8.85
C PHE A 72 28.08 -0.42 7.66
N GLU A 73 28.95 0.27 6.94
CA GLU A 73 29.63 -0.21 5.74
C GLU A 73 28.67 -0.83 4.71
N GLY A 74 27.51 -0.19 4.52
CA GLY A 74 26.48 -0.62 3.56
C GLY A 74 25.63 -1.81 4.01
N LYS A 75 25.72 -2.26 5.26
CA LYS A 75 24.97 -3.41 5.79
C LYS A 75 24.17 -3.05 7.02
N THR A 76 23.01 -3.67 7.18
CA THR A 76 22.21 -3.54 8.42
C THR A 76 23.00 -4.09 9.62
N THR A 77 22.86 -3.42 10.76
CA THR A 77 23.59 -3.79 12.01
C THR A 77 22.72 -4.55 13.01
N GLY A 78 21.41 -4.62 12.78
CA GLY A 78 20.42 -5.08 13.77
C GLY A 78 19.93 -3.98 14.72
N ALA A 79 20.54 -2.79 14.71
CA ALA A 79 20.00 -1.62 15.39
C ALA A 79 18.85 -1.00 14.58
N SER A 80 18.06 -0.13 15.23
CA SER A 80 16.95 0.55 14.57
C SER A 80 17.42 1.41 13.39
N ILE A 81 16.70 1.30 12.26
CA ILE A 81 16.97 2.06 11.04
C ILE A 81 16.09 3.29 11.03
N GLY A 82 16.67 4.45 11.26
CA GLY A 82 15.99 5.73 11.16
C GLY A 82 16.06 6.29 9.74
N MET A 83 14.92 6.70 9.19
CA MET A 83 14.84 7.28 7.84
C MET A 83 14.01 8.55 7.85
N ILE A 84 14.40 9.53 7.01
CA ILE A 84 13.64 10.77 6.79
C ILE A 84 13.57 11.14 5.31
N ILE A 85 12.50 11.85 4.96
CA ILE A 85 12.32 12.56 3.69
C ILE A 85 11.92 14.01 4.02
N GLU A 86 12.71 14.97 3.55
CA GLU A 86 12.41 16.40 3.72
C GLU A 86 11.25 16.83 2.82
N ASN A 87 10.38 17.70 3.35
CA ASN A 87 9.30 18.27 2.55
C ASN A 87 9.80 19.53 1.83
N LYS A 88 9.89 19.50 0.50
CA LYS A 88 10.46 20.60 -0.32
C LYS A 88 9.39 21.47 -1.01
N ASP A 89 8.26 20.92 -1.47
CA ASP A 89 7.18 21.65 -2.21
C ASP A 89 5.92 21.87 -1.36
N GLN A 90 6.09 22.45 -0.16
CA GLN A 90 4.97 22.81 0.72
C GLN A 90 4.42 24.20 0.32
N LYS A 91 3.17 24.25 -0.14
CA LYS A 91 2.46 25.51 -0.42
C LYS A 91 1.32 25.71 0.57
N SER A 92 1.65 26.08 1.80
CA SER A 92 0.66 26.28 2.89
C SER A 92 -0.43 27.31 2.54
N LYS A 93 -0.12 28.27 1.66
CA LYS A 93 -1.09 29.29 1.17
C LYS A 93 -2.27 28.68 0.40
N ASP A 94 -2.09 27.51 -0.23
CA ASP A 94 -3.15 26.84 -1.00
C ASP A 94 -4.31 26.36 -0.11
N TYR A 95 -4.08 26.26 1.20
CA TYR A 95 -5.04 25.74 2.18
C TYR A 95 -5.68 26.81 3.08
N SER A 96 -5.31 28.09 2.94
CA SER A 96 -5.86 29.17 3.78
C SER A 96 -7.38 29.32 3.65
N LYS A 97 -7.93 29.10 2.45
CA LYS A 97 -9.38 29.21 2.17
C LYS A 97 -10.21 28.10 2.80
N ILE A 98 -9.61 26.98 3.19
CA ILE A 98 -10.30 25.84 3.80
C ILE A 98 -9.98 25.66 5.27
N LYS A 99 -9.33 26.66 5.91
CA LYS A 99 -8.95 26.62 7.32
C LYS A 99 -10.16 26.32 8.21
N ASP A 100 -11.24 27.01 8.00
CA ASP A 100 -12.46 26.93 8.81
C ASP A 100 -13.56 26.08 8.16
N LEU A 101 -13.24 25.35 7.07
CA LEU A 101 -14.19 24.51 6.32
C LEU A 101 -13.82 23.04 6.43
N PHE A 102 -14.82 22.17 6.37
CA PHE A 102 -14.60 20.72 6.31
C PHE A 102 -14.86 20.21 4.89
N ARG A 103 -13.84 19.63 4.26
CA ARG A 103 -14.01 19.01 2.93
C ARG A 103 -14.88 17.75 3.04
N PRO A 104 -15.92 17.60 2.21
CA PRO A 104 -16.74 16.38 2.19
C PRO A 104 -15.87 15.13 2.00
N SER A 105 -16.14 14.06 2.74
CA SER A 105 -15.42 12.78 2.70
C SER A 105 -13.90 12.86 2.98
N HIS A 106 -13.38 14.01 3.44
CA HIS A 106 -12.01 14.16 3.94
C HIS A 106 -11.95 14.00 5.47
N ALA A 107 -10.75 13.75 6.00
CA ALA A 107 -10.54 13.58 7.44
C ALA A 107 -10.68 14.88 8.27
N ASP A 108 -10.91 16.02 7.66
CA ASP A 108 -10.96 17.34 8.31
C ASP A 108 -11.88 17.37 9.53
N TYR A 109 -13.13 16.93 9.35
CA TYR A 109 -14.15 16.92 10.39
C TYR A 109 -13.78 15.97 11.53
N THR A 110 -13.38 14.74 11.21
CA THR A 110 -13.09 13.70 12.21
C THR A 110 -11.84 14.02 13.03
N TYR A 111 -10.82 14.61 12.42
CA TYR A 111 -9.63 15.08 13.14
C TYR A 111 -9.94 16.26 14.07
N HIS A 112 -10.74 17.22 13.58
CA HIS A 112 -11.16 18.35 14.41
C HIS A 112 -11.99 17.87 15.62
N GLN A 113 -12.95 16.99 15.41
CA GLN A 113 -13.79 16.45 16.50
C GLN A 113 -12.99 15.61 17.50
N LYS A 114 -12.01 14.85 17.01
CA LYS A 114 -11.25 13.94 17.87
C LYS A 114 -10.17 14.65 18.69
N TYR A 115 -9.46 15.60 18.07
CA TYR A 115 -8.28 16.22 18.67
C TYR A 115 -8.48 17.68 19.11
N GLY A 116 -9.67 18.26 18.86
CA GLY A 116 -9.99 19.65 19.15
C GLY A 116 -9.42 20.65 18.15
N GLU A 117 -8.24 20.37 17.63
CA GLU A 117 -7.57 21.15 16.60
C GLU A 117 -7.11 20.26 15.45
N ARG A 118 -6.93 20.85 14.28
CA ARG A 118 -6.34 20.17 13.12
C ARG A 118 -5.32 21.05 12.41
N ASP A 119 -4.28 20.47 11.89
CA ASP A 119 -3.45 21.15 10.90
C ASP A 119 -4.20 21.17 9.56
N TYR A 120 -4.72 22.32 9.18
CA TYR A 120 -5.45 22.51 7.93
C TYR A 120 -4.54 22.46 6.69
N ARG A 121 -3.22 22.57 6.89
CA ARG A 121 -2.22 22.56 5.82
C ARG A 121 -2.04 21.13 5.27
N GLY A 122 -2.69 20.82 4.18
CA GLY A 122 -2.56 19.53 3.48
C GLY A 122 -3.06 18.28 4.23
N GLY A 123 -3.68 18.44 5.42
CA GLY A 123 -4.26 17.34 6.18
C GLY A 123 -3.31 16.64 7.16
N GLY A 124 -2.10 17.16 7.39
CA GLY A 124 -1.16 16.64 8.40
C GLY A 124 -0.88 15.14 8.27
N ARG A 125 -1.11 14.37 9.34
CA ARG A 125 -0.96 12.90 9.37
C ARG A 125 -2.00 12.14 8.53
N SER A 126 -3.15 12.73 8.22
CA SER A 126 -4.15 12.11 7.34
C SER A 126 -3.80 12.19 5.85
N SER A 127 -2.76 12.93 5.50
CA SER A 127 -2.29 13.08 4.13
C SER A 127 -1.63 11.80 3.63
N ALA A 128 -1.88 11.42 2.37
CA ALA A 128 -1.18 10.32 1.71
C ALA A 128 0.35 10.53 1.59
N ARG A 129 0.87 11.70 1.93
CA ARG A 129 2.32 11.98 1.97
C ARG A 129 3.07 11.03 2.91
N GLU A 130 2.46 10.67 4.05
CA GLU A 130 3.06 9.76 5.03
C GLU A 130 3.39 8.38 4.46
N THR A 131 2.68 7.94 3.40
CA THR A 131 2.89 6.63 2.77
C THR A 131 4.27 6.50 2.12
N ALA A 132 4.98 7.60 1.86
CA ALA A 132 6.38 7.54 1.42
C ALA A 132 7.26 6.80 2.45
N MET A 133 6.98 6.99 3.74
CA MET A 133 7.73 6.29 4.78
C MET A 133 7.34 4.82 4.90
N ARG A 134 6.09 4.46 4.57
CA ARG A 134 5.69 3.05 4.44
C ARG A 134 6.44 2.37 3.30
N VAL A 135 6.55 3.05 2.15
CA VAL A 135 7.28 2.52 0.98
C VAL A 135 8.77 2.37 1.30
N ALA A 136 9.39 3.36 1.94
CA ALA A 136 10.79 3.26 2.36
C ALA A 136 11.03 2.07 3.32
N ALA A 137 10.18 1.91 4.34
CA ALA A 137 10.25 0.79 5.28
C ALA A 137 9.96 -0.56 4.60
N GLY A 138 8.95 -0.58 3.72
CA GLY A 138 8.59 -1.76 2.93
C GLY A 138 9.69 -2.19 1.95
N GLY A 139 10.47 -1.24 1.42
CA GLY A 139 11.61 -1.53 0.56
C GLY A 139 12.70 -2.34 1.28
N ILE A 140 12.93 -2.07 2.57
CA ILE A 140 13.84 -2.90 3.40
C ILE A 140 13.31 -4.32 3.52
N ALA A 141 12.02 -4.48 3.86
CA ALA A 141 11.38 -5.79 3.99
C ALA A 141 11.37 -6.55 2.66
N LYS A 142 10.98 -5.89 1.56
CA LYS A 142 10.94 -6.44 0.20
C LYS A 142 12.30 -6.98 -0.23
N LYS A 143 13.36 -6.16 -0.05
CA LYS A 143 14.74 -6.57 -0.36
C LYS A 143 15.19 -7.77 0.47
N TYR A 144 14.92 -7.77 1.78
CA TYR A 144 15.27 -8.90 2.65
C TYR A 144 14.57 -10.19 2.22
N LEU A 145 13.25 -10.12 2.01
CA LEU A 145 12.44 -11.27 1.60
C LEU A 145 12.89 -11.83 0.24
N GLN A 146 13.22 -10.95 -0.70
CA GLN A 146 13.72 -11.35 -2.02
C GLN A 146 15.10 -12.03 -1.92
N GLU A 147 16.08 -11.41 -1.24
CA GLU A 147 17.45 -11.94 -1.20
C GLU A 147 17.58 -13.21 -0.35
N ARG A 148 16.76 -13.36 0.70
CA ARG A 148 16.89 -14.48 1.64
C ARG A 148 15.94 -15.63 1.36
N LEU A 149 14.80 -15.37 0.74
CA LEU A 149 13.74 -16.36 0.54
C LEU A 149 13.31 -16.50 -0.93
N GLY A 150 13.77 -15.60 -1.81
CA GLY A 150 13.30 -15.55 -3.21
C GLY A 150 11.90 -15.00 -3.38
N VAL A 151 11.29 -14.43 -2.34
CA VAL A 151 9.92 -13.89 -2.42
C VAL A 151 9.89 -12.70 -3.37
N GLU A 152 9.03 -12.77 -4.37
CA GLU A 152 8.78 -11.71 -5.34
C GLU A 152 7.45 -11.03 -5.02
N ILE A 153 7.47 -9.70 -4.83
CA ILE A 153 6.27 -8.91 -4.52
C ILE A 153 6.08 -7.87 -5.61
N TYR A 154 4.90 -7.87 -6.23
CA TYR A 154 4.49 -6.87 -7.22
C TYR A 154 3.01 -6.53 -7.08
N GLY A 155 2.63 -5.37 -7.59
CA GLY A 155 1.25 -4.91 -7.60
C GLY A 155 0.88 -4.28 -8.93
N TYR A 156 -0.41 -4.16 -9.19
CA TYR A 156 -0.95 -3.54 -10.39
C TYR A 156 -2.36 -3.01 -10.17
N VAL A 157 -2.78 -2.08 -11.02
CA VAL A 157 -4.16 -1.61 -11.06
C VAL A 157 -4.96 -2.61 -11.88
N SER A 158 -5.82 -3.40 -11.23
CA SER A 158 -6.68 -4.39 -11.90
C SER A 158 -7.97 -3.79 -12.44
N GLN A 159 -8.41 -2.64 -11.89
CA GLN A 159 -9.55 -1.88 -12.38
C GLN A 159 -9.36 -0.39 -12.10
N LEU A 160 -9.67 0.46 -13.06
CA LEU A 160 -9.70 1.91 -12.90
C LEU A 160 -11.08 2.45 -13.34
N GLY A 161 -11.87 2.89 -12.37
CA GLY A 161 -13.26 3.26 -12.63
C GLY A 161 -14.05 2.10 -13.26
N PRO A 162 -14.68 2.30 -14.44
CA PRO A 162 -15.43 1.24 -15.13
C PRO A 162 -14.53 0.28 -15.94
N ILE A 163 -13.24 0.59 -16.12
CA ILE A 163 -12.33 -0.17 -17.00
C ILE A 163 -11.63 -1.25 -16.18
N VAL A 164 -11.88 -2.50 -16.53
CA VAL A 164 -11.32 -3.71 -15.90
C VAL A 164 -10.27 -4.32 -16.82
N ALA A 165 -9.16 -4.80 -16.25
CA ALA A 165 -8.19 -5.60 -16.99
C ALA A 165 -8.81 -6.96 -17.34
N GLU A 166 -8.81 -7.31 -18.64
CA GLU A 166 -9.30 -8.59 -19.15
C GLU A 166 -8.14 -9.55 -19.43
N ARG A 167 -6.93 -9.00 -19.59
CA ARG A 167 -5.68 -9.75 -19.80
C ARG A 167 -4.69 -9.36 -18.73
N PHE A 168 -3.85 -10.31 -18.34
CA PHE A 168 -2.74 -10.09 -17.44
C PHE A 168 -1.41 -10.36 -18.17
N VAL A 169 -0.60 -9.31 -18.31
CA VAL A 169 0.77 -9.39 -18.85
C VAL A 169 1.67 -8.65 -17.84
N GLN A 170 2.44 -9.41 -17.06
CA GLN A 170 3.24 -8.89 -15.97
C GLN A 170 4.22 -7.80 -16.44
N ASP A 171 4.88 -8.02 -17.58
CA ASP A 171 5.89 -7.09 -18.13
C ASP A 171 5.30 -5.74 -18.55
N GLU A 172 3.99 -5.67 -18.82
CA GLU A 172 3.30 -4.43 -19.21
C GLU A 172 3.01 -3.50 -18.01
N ILE A 173 3.04 -4.01 -16.79
CA ILE A 173 2.69 -3.23 -15.59
C ILE A 173 3.52 -1.94 -15.49
N GLU A 174 4.83 -2.05 -15.69
CA GLU A 174 5.76 -0.92 -15.58
C GLU A 174 5.93 -0.13 -16.90
N GLN A 175 5.32 -0.57 -18.00
CA GLN A 175 5.46 0.04 -19.32
C GLN A 175 4.43 1.15 -19.60
N ASN A 176 3.48 1.37 -18.69
CA ASN A 176 2.44 2.38 -18.84
C ASN A 176 2.22 3.19 -17.55
N PRO A 177 1.67 4.40 -17.66
CA PRO A 177 1.54 5.31 -16.52
C PRO A 177 0.46 4.91 -15.50
N PHE A 178 -0.23 3.81 -15.70
CA PHE A 178 -1.33 3.34 -14.85
C PHE A 178 -0.98 2.12 -14.03
N PHE A 179 0.20 1.50 -14.21
CA PHE A 179 0.53 0.17 -13.68
C PHE A 179 -0.55 -0.86 -14.04
N PHE A 180 -1.04 -0.80 -15.27
CA PHE A 180 -2.15 -1.61 -15.74
C PHE A 180 -1.64 -2.81 -16.56
N PRO A 181 -2.05 -4.04 -16.26
CA PRO A 181 -1.46 -5.24 -16.86
C PRO A 181 -2.02 -5.57 -18.26
N ASP A 182 -3.02 -4.83 -18.74
CA ASP A 182 -3.71 -5.08 -20.01
C ASP A 182 -3.38 -3.99 -21.03
N PRO A 183 -2.47 -4.26 -22.00
CA PRO A 183 -2.06 -3.26 -22.97
C PRO A 183 -3.18 -2.83 -23.91
N ASP A 184 -4.18 -3.68 -24.15
CA ASP A 184 -5.31 -3.38 -25.06
C ASP A 184 -6.24 -2.30 -24.48
N LYS A 185 -6.18 -2.03 -23.15
CA LYS A 185 -7.01 -1.05 -22.45
C LYS A 185 -6.35 0.31 -22.25
N ILE A 186 -5.05 0.46 -22.54
CA ILE A 186 -4.31 1.69 -22.22
C ILE A 186 -4.87 2.93 -22.94
N ALA A 187 -5.21 2.84 -24.21
CA ALA A 187 -5.78 3.97 -24.96
C ALA A 187 -7.16 4.40 -24.42
N GLU A 188 -7.97 3.44 -23.98
CA GLU A 188 -9.26 3.69 -23.33
C GLU A 188 -9.06 4.40 -21.99
N LEU A 189 -8.11 3.93 -21.16
CA LEU A 189 -7.74 4.54 -19.88
C LEU A 189 -7.26 5.98 -20.06
N GLU A 190 -6.40 6.24 -21.04
CA GLU A 190 -5.92 7.59 -21.34
C GLU A 190 -7.07 8.54 -21.69
N THR A 191 -7.97 8.10 -22.56
CA THR A 191 -9.15 8.89 -22.96
C THR A 191 -10.05 9.17 -21.76
N TYR A 192 -10.34 8.15 -20.97
CA TYR A 192 -11.16 8.26 -19.78
C TYR A 192 -10.59 9.23 -18.74
N MET A 193 -9.29 9.11 -18.44
CA MET A 193 -8.63 9.97 -17.47
C MET A 193 -8.50 11.41 -17.92
N GLN A 194 -8.34 11.66 -19.23
CA GLN A 194 -8.35 13.02 -19.78
C GLN A 194 -9.73 13.67 -19.63
N ALA A 195 -10.81 12.95 -19.93
CA ALA A 195 -12.18 13.43 -19.75
C ALA A 195 -12.46 13.76 -18.28
N LEU A 196 -12.12 12.84 -17.36
CA LEU A 196 -12.29 13.00 -15.93
C LEU A 196 -11.55 14.23 -15.38
N THR A 197 -10.30 14.43 -15.82
CA THR A 197 -9.50 15.60 -15.41
C THR A 197 -10.11 16.90 -15.92
N LYS A 198 -10.65 16.91 -17.14
CA LYS A 198 -11.34 18.08 -17.73
C LYS A 198 -12.61 18.43 -16.97
N GLU A 199 -13.34 17.43 -16.50
CA GLU A 199 -14.53 17.60 -15.64
C GLU A 199 -14.17 18.11 -14.24
N GLY A 200 -12.92 17.99 -13.81
CA GLY A 200 -12.51 18.32 -12.44
C GLY A 200 -12.95 17.29 -11.40
N ASN A 201 -13.22 16.06 -11.85
CA ASN A 201 -13.73 14.95 -11.06
C ASN A 201 -12.62 13.93 -10.70
N SER A 202 -12.98 12.90 -9.93
CA SER A 202 -12.09 11.82 -9.52
C SER A 202 -12.79 10.47 -9.61
N ILE A 203 -11.99 9.40 -9.64
CA ILE A 203 -12.47 8.03 -9.72
C ILE A 203 -11.69 7.11 -8.79
N GLY A 204 -12.32 6.01 -8.38
CA GLY A 204 -11.70 4.95 -7.62
C GLY A 204 -10.96 3.95 -8.50
N ALA A 205 -10.24 3.04 -7.84
CA ALA A 205 -9.56 1.94 -8.51
C ALA A 205 -9.55 0.69 -7.64
N GLN A 206 -9.33 -0.46 -8.27
CA GLN A 206 -8.93 -1.67 -7.60
C GLN A 206 -7.44 -1.91 -7.88
N VAL A 207 -6.68 -2.18 -6.83
CA VAL A 207 -5.27 -2.58 -6.90
C VAL A 207 -5.18 -4.03 -6.46
N THR A 208 -4.47 -4.83 -7.22
CA THR A 208 -4.10 -6.20 -6.84
C THR A 208 -2.63 -6.22 -6.46
N VAL A 209 -2.30 -6.87 -5.35
CA VAL A 209 -0.94 -7.11 -4.91
C VAL A 209 -0.70 -8.60 -4.72
N VAL A 210 0.43 -9.07 -5.20
CA VAL A 210 0.81 -10.48 -5.24
C VAL A 210 2.17 -10.67 -4.59
N ALA A 211 2.31 -11.74 -3.80
CA ALA A 211 3.61 -12.22 -3.34
C ALA A 211 3.78 -13.68 -3.77
N LYS A 212 4.76 -13.94 -4.63
CA LYS A 212 5.15 -15.28 -5.10
C LYS A 212 6.24 -15.87 -4.23
N GLN A 213 6.37 -17.19 -4.23
CA GLN A 213 7.42 -17.94 -3.52
C GLN A 213 7.43 -17.67 -2.01
N VAL A 214 6.28 -17.40 -1.42
CA VAL A 214 6.15 -17.22 0.02
C VAL A 214 6.30 -18.58 0.71
N PRO A 215 7.21 -18.72 1.70
CA PRO A 215 7.37 -20.00 2.39
C PRO A 215 6.09 -20.40 3.13
N VAL A 216 5.86 -21.71 3.24
CA VAL A 216 4.80 -22.27 4.06
C VAL A 216 5.05 -21.92 5.54
N GLY A 217 3.99 -21.65 6.30
CA GLY A 217 4.07 -21.52 7.75
C GLY A 217 4.03 -20.10 8.29
N LEU A 218 3.87 -19.07 7.44
CA LEU A 218 3.70 -17.69 7.90
C LEU A 218 2.27 -17.45 8.34
N GLY A 219 2.08 -16.94 9.54
CA GLY A 219 0.78 -16.72 10.16
C GLY A 219 0.57 -17.59 11.39
N GLU A 220 -0.37 -17.21 12.23
CA GLU A 220 -0.64 -17.88 13.50
C GLU A 220 -2.15 -17.95 13.79
N PRO A 221 -2.65 -19.09 14.30
CA PRO A 221 -3.97 -19.12 14.89
C PRO A 221 -3.94 -18.34 16.21
N VAL A 222 -4.98 -17.72 16.68
CA VAL A 222 -6.32 -17.48 16.11
C VAL A 222 -6.41 -16.03 15.65
N PHE A 223 -5.75 -15.11 16.36
CA PHE A 223 -5.88 -13.65 16.21
C PHE A 223 -4.80 -13.02 15.33
N ASN A 224 -3.76 -13.76 14.97
CA ASN A 224 -2.68 -13.28 14.10
C ASN A 224 -2.62 -14.10 12.79
N ARG A 225 -3.79 -14.43 12.27
CA ARG A 225 -3.88 -15.06 10.95
C ARG A 225 -3.29 -14.13 9.91
N LEU A 226 -2.56 -14.71 8.99
CA LEU A 226 -1.86 -13.94 7.96
C LEU A 226 -2.82 -13.12 7.08
N ASP A 227 -3.97 -13.70 6.70
CA ASP A 227 -5.02 -13.01 5.95
C ASP A 227 -5.58 -11.79 6.70
N ALA A 228 -5.79 -11.94 8.01
CA ALA A 228 -6.29 -10.87 8.87
C ALA A 228 -5.27 -9.73 9.02
N ASP A 229 -3.99 -10.04 9.23
CA ASP A 229 -2.93 -9.05 9.38
C ASP A 229 -2.63 -8.35 8.04
N ILE A 230 -2.67 -9.06 6.90
CA ILE A 230 -2.59 -8.47 5.56
C ILE A 230 -3.77 -7.52 5.33
N ALA A 231 -5.00 -7.97 5.61
CA ALA A 231 -6.18 -7.13 5.45
C ALA A 231 -6.12 -5.88 6.32
N HIS A 232 -5.66 -5.99 7.58
CA HIS A 232 -5.44 -4.85 8.47
C HIS A 232 -4.41 -3.86 7.91
N ALA A 233 -3.27 -4.35 7.45
CA ALA A 233 -2.19 -3.52 6.90
C ALA A 233 -2.64 -2.77 5.64
N LEU A 234 -3.29 -3.47 4.71
CA LEU A 234 -3.79 -2.91 3.45
C LEU A 234 -4.98 -1.96 3.66
N MET A 235 -5.91 -2.28 4.58
CA MET A 235 -7.03 -1.39 4.94
C MET A 235 -6.53 -0.08 5.58
N GLY A 236 -5.35 -0.08 6.19
CA GLY A 236 -4.69 1.10 6.74
C GLY A 236 -4.13 2.06 5.68
N ILE A 237 -4.16 1.73 4.40
CA ILE A 237 -3.73 2.63 3.30
C ILE A 237 -4.82 3.68 3.08
N ASN A 238 -4.40 4.94 2.88
CA ASN A 238 -5.32 6.05 2.62
C ASN A 238 -6.26 5.75 1.45
N ALA A 239 -7.53 6.08 1.58
CA ALA A 239 -8.60 5.85 0.63
C ALA A 239 -9.06 4.39 0.44
N VAL A 240 -8.41 3.39 0.99
CA VAL A 240 -8.89 2.01 0.93
C VAL A 240 -10.19 1.86 1.70
N LYS A 241 -11.15 1.13 1.12
CA LYS A 241 -12.50 0.86 1.65
C LYS A 241 -12.90 -0.62 1.61
N GLY A 242 -12.09 -1.45 0.96
CA GLY A 242 -12.30 -2.88 0.91
C GLY A 242 -10.97 -3.59 0.68
N VAL A 243 -10.84 -4.79 1.26
CA VAL A 243 -9.72 -5.70 1.02
C VAL A 243 -10.31 -7.09 0.83
N GLU A 244 -9.82 -7.80 -0.17
CA GLU A 244 -10.17 -9.19 -0.45
C GLU A 244 -8.89 -10.03 -0.49
N ILE A 245 -8.98 -11.28 -0.04
CA ILE A 245 -7.92 -12.28 -0.12
C ILE A 245 -8.39 -13.41 -1.04
N GLY A 246 -7.60 -13.75 -2.05
CA GLY A 246 -7.95 -14.78 -3.03
C GLY A 246 -9.24 -14.45 -3.79
N ALA A 247 -10.19 -15.37 -3.79
CA ALA A 247 -11.51 -15.20 -4.41
C ALA A 247 -12.35 -14.10 -3.74
N GLY A 248 -12.03 -13.72 -2.50
CA GLY A 248 -12.70 -12.63 -1.81
C GLY A 248 -14.22 -12.78 -1.76
N PHE A 249 -14.97 -11.76 -2.18
CA PHE A 249 -16.43 -11.79 -2.20
C PHE A 249 -17.04 -12.75 -3.24
N ASP A 250 -16.29 -13.12 -4.28
CA ASP A 250 -16.77 -14.10 -5.28
C ASP A 250 -16.98 -15.48 -4.66
N SER A 251 -16.28 -15.79 -3.55
CA SER A 251 -16.45 -17.05 -2.80
C SER A 251 -17.89 -17.32 -2.34
N VAL A 252 -18.70 -16.26 -2.17
CA VAL A 252 -20.10 -16.37 -1.72
C VAL A 252 -20.95 -17.11 -2.75
N SER A 253 -20.64 -17.01 -4.04
CA SER A 253 -21.34 -17.66 -5.13
C SER A 253 -20.79 -19.05 -5.49
N GLN A 254 -19.60 -19.41 -4.97
CA GLN A 254 -18.93 -20.68 -5.24
C GLN A 254 -19.45 -21.80 -4.33
N LYS A 255 -19.69 -22.97 -4.89
CA LYS A 255 -19.91 -24.18 -4.10
C LYS A 255 -18.59 -24.65 -3.48
N GLY A 256 -18.64 -25.39 -2.37
CA GLY A 256 -17.44 -25.91 -1.74
C GLY A 256 -16.52 -26.73 -2.65
N THR A 257 -17.10 -27.45 -3.63
CA THR A 257 -16.34 -28.20 -4.66
C THR A 257 -15.68 -27.30 -5.70
N GLU A 258 -16.14 -26.06 -5.88
CA GLU A 258 -15.59 -25.08 -6.80
C GLU A 258 -14.52 -24.22 -6.10
N HIS A 259 -14.72 -23.96 -4.79
CA HIS A 259 -13.83 -23.11 -4.01
C HIS A 259 -12.60 -23.84 -3.48
N ARG A 260 -12.69 -25.16 -3.19
CA ARG A 260 -11.58 -25.88 -2.56
C ARG A 260 -10.36 -25.94 -3.48
N ASP A 261 -9.21 -25.59 -2.94
CA ASP A 261 -7.92 -25.69 -3.62
C ASP A 261 -7.38 -27.12 -3.47
N GLU A 262 -7.62 -27.97 -4.47
CA GLU A 262 -7.17 -29.36 -4.47
C GLU A 262 -5.66 -29.43 -4.66
N MET A 263 -5.03 -30.41 -3.99
CA MET A 263 -3.59 -30.65 -4.05
C MET A 263 -3.25 -31.92 -4.80
N THR A 264 -2.18 -31.88 -5.57
CA THR A 264 -1.50 -33.03 -6.15
C THR A 264 -0.05 -33.07 -5.67
N PRO A 265 0.70 -34.15 -5.92
CA PRO A 265 2.13 -34.17 -5.63
C PRO A 265 2.91 -33.06 -6.37
N GLU A 266 2.40 -32.58 -7.51
CA GLU A 266 3.03 -31.58 -8.36
C GLU A 266 2.71 -30.13 -7.91
N GLY A 267 1.59 -29.91 -7.23
CA GLY A 267 1.16 -28.57 -6.79
C GLY A 267 -0.33 -28.47 -6.53
N PHE A 268 -0.78 -27.27 -6.28
CA PHE A 268 -2.19 -26.94 -6.11
C PHE A 268 -2.86 -26.71 -7.49
N LEU A 269 -4.13 -27.15 -7.63
CA LEU A 269 -4.89 -27.02 -8.86
C LEU A 269 -5.61 -25.67 -9.00
N SER A 270 -5.73 -24.92 -7.92
CA SER A 270 -6.34 -23.59 -7.86
C SER A 270 -5.82 -22.82 -6.66
N ASN A 271 -6.12 -21.51 -6.58
CA ASN A 271 -5.71 -20.64 -5.48
C ASN A 271 -6.86 -19.70 -5.05
N ASN A 272 -8.03 -20.28 -4.80
CA ASN A 272 -9.21 -19.52 -4.36
C ASN A 272 -9.02 -18.93 -2.96
N SER A 273 -8.24 -19.61 -2.11
CA SER A 273 -7.92 -19.17 -0.75
C SER A 273 -6.84 -18.07 -0.72
N GLY A 274 -6.25 -17.74 -1.89
CA GLY A 274 -5.24 -16.67 -2.00
C GLY A 274 -3.94 -16.96 -1.26
N GLY A 275 -3.49 -18.22 -1.23
CA GLY A 275 -2.22 -18.65 -0.65
C GLY A 275 -2.24 -18.82 0.86
N ILE A 276 -3.42 -18.80 1.50
CA ILE A 276 -3.55 -18.82 2.97
C ILE A 276 -4.62 -19.84 3.38
N LEU A 277 -4.22 -20.86 4.12
CA LEU A 277 -5.11 -21.89 4.65
C LEU A 277 -5.08 -21.86 6.18
N GLY A 278 -6.25 -21.72 6.81
CA GLY A 278 -6.34 -21.64 8.26
C GLY A 278 -5.62 -20.45 8.89
N GLY A 279 -5.34 -19.40 8.08
CA GLY A 279 -4.59 -18.22 8.51
C GLY A 279 -3.07 -18.36 8.40
N ILE A 280 -2.58 -19.41 7.74
CA ILE A 280 -1.16 -19.73 7.56
C ILE A 280 -0.86 -19.85 6.06
N SER A 281 0.28 -19.32 5.60
CA SER A 281 0.69 -19.42 4.19
C SER A 281 0.87 -20.86 3.75
N SER A 282 0.33 -21.20 2.57
CA SER A 282 0.34 -22.55 2.01
C SER A 282 1.53 -22.86 1.09
N GLY A 283 2.35 -21.84 0.75
CA GLY A 283 3.39 -21.94 -0.28
C GLY A 283 2.92 -21.46 -1.65
N GLN A 284 1.62 -21.27 -1.84
CA GLN A 284 1.05 -20.67 -3.06
C GLN A 284 1.26 -19.15 -3.05
N SER A 285 1.03 -18.52 -4.20
CA SER A 285 1.03 -17.06 -4.31
C SER A 285 0.00 -16.44 -3.37
N ILE A 286 0.42 -15.46 -2.58
CA ILE A 286 -0.52 -14.65 -1.79
C ILE A 286 -1.09 -13.58 -2.70
N VAL A 287 -2.42 -13.53 -2.79
CA VAL A 287 -3.14 -12.57 -3.64
C VAL A 287 -4.12 -11.77 -2.80
N ALA A 288 -3.96 -10.45 -2.80
CA ALA A 288 -4.88 -9.53 -2.15
C ALA A 288 -5.33 -8.42 -3.11
N LYS A 289 -6.60 -7.99 -2.99
CA LYS A 289 -7.17 -6.90 -3.78
C LYS A 289 -7.66 -5.79 -2.86
N LEU A 290 -7.47 -4.55 -3.29
CA LEU A 290 -7.85 -3.35 -2.54
C LEU A 290 -8.80 -2.49 -3.35
N ALA A 291 -9.91 -2.08 -2.77
CA ALA A 291 -10.82 -1.09 -3.34
C ALA A 291 -10.48 0.30 -2.77
N LEU A 292 -10.08 1.22 -3.63
CA LEU A 292 -9.77 2.60 -3.27
C LEU A 292 -10.90 3.53 -3.72
N LYS A 293 -11.43 4.32 -2.79
CA LYS A 293 -12.45 5.32 -3.11
C LYS A 293 -11.87 6.48 -3.93
N PRO A 294 -12.69 7.22 -4.70
CA PRO A 294 -12.28 8.46 -5.34
C PRO A 294 -11.69 9.46 -4.34
N THR A 295 -10.78 10.34 -4.78
CA THR A 295 -10.30 11.43 -3.94
C THR A 295 -11.43 12.42 -3.63
N SER A 296 -11.43 12.92 -2.38
CA SER A 296 -12.47 13.84 -1.91
C SER A 296 -12.21 15.31 -2.27
N SER A 297 -11.02 15.61 -2.80
CA SER A 297 -10.64 16.96 -3.16
C SER A 297 -10.98 17.23 -4.63
N LEU A 298 -12.14 17.84 -4.87
CA LEU A 298 -12.68 18.09 -6.19
C LEU A 298 -12.72 19.58 -6.50
N ARG A 299 -12.68 19.93 -7.80
CA ARG A 299 -12.92 21.29 -8.30
C ARG A 299 -14.41 21.58 -8.48
N ILE A 300 -15.26 20.58 -8.28
CA ILE A 300 -16.72 20.67 -8.36
C ILE A 300 -17.21 21.12 -6.98
N PRO A 301 -18.12 22.12 -6.92
CA PRO A 301 -18.71 22.57 -5.66
C PRO A 301 -19.45 21.43 -4.93
N GLY A 302 -19.29 21.38 -3.61
CA GLY A 302 -19.97 20.41 -2.75
C GLY A 302 -20.50 21.07 -1.47
N GLN A 303 -21.58 20.54 -0.90
CA GLN A 303 -22.14 21.03 0.35
C GLN A 303 -21.35 20.51 1.56
N SER A 304 -21.14 21.38 2.55
CA SER A 304 -20.45 21.05 3.79
C SER A 304 -20.87 22.01 4.92
N ILE A 305 -20.13 21.97 6.02
CA ILE A 305 -20.24 22.91 7.13
C ILE A 305 -18.89 23.55 7.44
N ASN A 306 -18.92 24.72 8.07
CA ASN A 306 -17.74 25.35 8.66
C ASN A 306 -17.54 24.93 10.14
N THR A 307 -16.51 25.45 10.78
CA THR A 307 -16.21 25.18 12.20
C THR A 307 -17.26 25.74 13.17
N ALA A 308 -18.11 26.67 12.74
CA ALA A 308 -19.26 27.16 13.51
C ALA A 308 -20.53 26.31 13.32
N GLY A 309 -20.48 25.26 12.45
CA GLY A 309 -21.64 24.41 12.15
C GLY A 309 -22.60 25.01 11.10
N GLU A 310 -22.21 26.07 10.43
CA GLU A 310 -23.03 26.72 9.41
C GLU A 310 -22.85 26.03 8.04
N SER A 311 -23.95 25.96 7.28
CA SER A 311 -23.92 25.37 5.92
C SER A 311 -23.09 26.22 4.96
N VAL A 312 -22.19 25.59 4.23
CA VAL A 312 -21.28 26.25 3.28
C VAL A 312 -21.10 25.40 2.02
N GLU A 313 -20.79 26.08 0.91
CA GLU A 313 -20.30 25.42 -0.29
C GLU A 313 -18.80 25.37 -0.27
N VAL A 314 -18.22 24.20 -0.58
CA VAL A 314 -16.77 23.98 -0.60
C VAL A 314 -16.32 23.58 -1.98
N VAL A 315 -15.34 24.31 -2.51
CA VAL A 315 -14.58 23.97 -3.71
C VAL A 315 -13.12 23.80 -3.32
N THR A 316 -12.56 22.63 -3.61
CA THR A 316 -11.15 22.39 -3.31
C THR A 316 -10.29 22.81 -4.49
N THR A 317 -9.55 23.90 -4.32
CA THR A 317 -8.53 24.33 -5.28
C THR A 317 -7.21 23.69 -4.92
N GLY A 318 -6.45 23.20 -5.90
CA GLY A 318 -5.15 22.59 -5.66
C GLY A 318 -4.81 21.49 -6.68
N ARG A 319 -3.66 20.85 -6.44
CA ARG A 319 -3.11 19.79 -7.28
C ARG A 319 -3.45 18.43 -6.64
N HIS A 320 -4.49 17.77 -7.11
CA HIS A 320 -4.96 16.48 -6.57
C HIS A 320 -4.86 15.38 -7.63
N ASP A 321 -4.68 14.14 -7.19
CA ASP A 321 -4.70 12.97 -8.05
C ASP A 321 -6.16 12.72 -8.53
N PRO A 322 -6.43 12.61 -9.83
CA PRO A 322 -7.74 12.19 -10.32
C PRO A 322 -8.07 10.74 -9.91
N CYS A 323 -7.06 9.90 -9.79
CA CYS A 323 -7.16 8.55 -9.26
C CYS A 323 -5.96 8.24 -8.36
N VAL A 324 -6.22 7.99 -7.08
CA VAL A 324 -5.15 7.66 -6.11
C VAL A 324 -4.65 6.22 -6.23
N GLY A 325 -5.39 5.35 -6.94
CA GLY A 325 -5.07 3.94 -7.10
C GLY A 325 -3.73 3.71 -7.80
N ILE A 326 -3.37 4.55 -8.77
CA ILE A 326 -2.11 4.47 -9.49
C ILE A 326 -0.91 4.51 -8.52
N ARG A 327 -0.92 5.46 -7.59
CA ARG A 327 0.14 5.63 -6.59
C ARG A 327 0.03 4.66 -5.41
N ALA A 328 -1.11 3.98 -5.27
CA ALA A 328 -1.32 3.00 -4.21
C ALA A 328 -0.60 1.67 -4.49
N VAL A 329 -0.22 1.38 -5.72
CA VAL A 329 0.46 0.13 -6.10
C VAL A 329 1.72 -0.11 -5.26
N PRO A 330 2.78 0.73 -5.29
CA PRO A 330 3.97 0.51 -4.47
C PRO A 330 3.70 0.59 -2.96
N ILE A 331 2.62 1.27 -2.53
CA ILE A 331 2.22 1.31 -1.13
C ILE A 331 1.66 -0.05 -0.69
N ALA A 332 0.83 -0.69 -1.54
CA ALA A 332 0.29 -2.01 -1.27
C ALA A 332 1.39 -3.08 -1.21
N GLU A 333 2.35 -3.03 -2.15
CA GLU A 333 3.54 -3.89 -2.14
C GLU A 333 4.32 -3.74 -0.84
N ALA A 334 4.58 -2.50 -0.41
CA ALA A 334 5.31 -2.20 0.81
C ALA A 334 4.59 -2.73 2.06
N MET A 335 3.26 -2.55 2.14
CA MET A 335 2.49 -3.02 3.30
C MET A 335 2.40 -4.55 3.35
N LEU A 336 2.29 -5.23 2.20
CA LEU A 336 2.38 -6.68 2.11
C LEU A 336 3.77 -7.16 2.56
N ALA A 337 4.84 -6.53 2.06
CA ALA A 337 6.21 -6.89 2.44
C ALA A 337 6.48 -6.72 3.94
N ILE A 338 6.04 -5.63 4.57
CA ILE A 338 6.17 -5.39 6.01
C ILE A 338 5.45 -6.50 6.79
N THR A 339 4.23 -6.86 6.38
CA THR A 339 3.45 -7.91 7.04
C THR A 339 4.12 -9.27 6.92
N LEU A 340 4.56 -9.65 5.72
CA LEU A 340 5.24 -10.92 5.49
C LEU A 340 6.58 -10.99 6.25
N MET A 341 7.33 -9.91 6.30
CA MET A 341 8.58 -9.83 7.04
C MET A 341 8.37 -10.03 8.54
N ASP A 342 7.35 -9.39 9.13
CA ASP A 342 7.00 -9.58 10.54
C ASP A 342 6.65 -11.04 10.86
N HIS A 343 5.77 -11.64 10.04
CA HIS A 343 5.38 -13.04 10.20
C HIS A 343 6.55 -14.01 9.96
N TYR A 344 7.44 -13.70 9.02
CA TYR A 344 8.65 -14.49 8.79
C TYR A 344 9.56 -14.51 10.02
N LEU A 345 9.82 -13.36 10.62
CA LEU A 345 10.66 -13.31 11.83
C LEU A 345 10.02 -14.04 13.00
N ARG A 346 8.71 -13.94 13.15
CA ARG A 346 7.94 -14.66 14.18
C ARG A 346 8.04 -16.18 13.96
N ASN A 347 7.76 -16.66 12.77
CA ASN A 347 7.87 -18.07 12.39
C ASN A 347 9.28 -18.60 12.61
N ARG A 348 10.29 -17.88 12.14
CA ARG A 348 11.69 -18.24 12.35
C ARG A 348 12.07 -18.33 13.82
N GLY A 349 11.57 -17.42 14.65
CA GLY A 349 11.86 -17.40 16.09
C GLY A 349 11.18 -18.52 16.88
N GLN A 350 10.00 -18.96 16.44
CA GLN A 350 9.21 -19.97 17.13
C GLN A 350 9.37 -21.38 16.55
N ASN A 351 9.49 -21.49 15.23
CA ASN A 351 9.40 -22.76 14.51
C ASN A 351 10.66 -23.07 13.68
N GLY A 352 11.78 -22.36 13.90
CA GLY A 352 12.99 -22.53 13.11
C GLY A 352 13.59 -23.95 13.11
N ASP A 353 13.32 -24.72 14.14
CA ASP A 353 13.79 -26.10 14.32
C ASP A 353 12.74 -27.16 13.94
N VAL A 354 11.57 -26.76 13.42
CA VAL A 354 10.51 -27.69 13.05
C VAL A 354 10.80 -28.31 11.69
N ASP A 355 10.87 -29.63 11.66
CA ASP A 355 10.89 -30.44 10.44
C ASP A 355 9.62 -31.31 10.40
N SER A 356 8.75 -31.07 9.44
CA SER A 356 7.53 -31.85 9.27
C SER A 356 7.80 -33.22 8.63
N GLY A 357 8.97 -33.45 8.06
CA GLY A 357 9.30 -34.64 7.29
C GLY A 357 8.51 -34.75 5.96
N LEU A 358 7.69 -33.77 5.63
CA LEU A 358 6.91 -33.72 4.39
C LEU A 358 7.67 -32.96 3.33
N VAL A 359 7.75 -33.52 2.13
CA VAL A 359 8.24 -32.79 0.96
C VAL A 359 7.25 -31.66 0.65
N SER A 360 7.77 -30.45 0.48
CA SER A 360 6.93 -29.29 0.16
C SER A 360 6.14 -29.53 -1.13
N VAL A 361 4.85 -29.34 -1.09
CA VAL A 361 3.99 -29.34 -2.28
C VAL A 361 4.33 -28.05 -3.07
N GLY A 362 4.42 -28.17 -4.39
CA GLY A 362 4.68 -27.02 -5.27
C GLY A 362 3.61 -25.93 -5.16
N PRO A 363 3.88 -24.73 -5.69
CA PRO A 363 2.88 -23.67 -5.81
C PRO A 363 1.73 -24.11 -6.71
N GLU A 364 0.79 -23.21 -6.98
CA GLU A 364 -0.28 -23.44 -7.97
C GLU A 364 0.31 -23.77 -9.34
N LEU A 365 -0.29 -24.73 -10.03
CA LEU A 365 0.03 -25.06 -11.41
C LEU A 365 -0.49 -23.95 -12.32
N GLU A 366 0.32 -23.52 -13.29
CA GLU A 366 -0.01 -22.49 -14.27
C GLU A 366 -1.12 -22.93 -15.26
#